data_6e0b570d6fff8395bac2401650af4e61
#
_entry.id   6e0b570d6fff8395bac2401650af4e61
#
_cell.length_a   1.000
_cell.length_b   1.000
_cell.length_c   1.000
_cell.angle_alpha   90.00
_cell.angle_beta   90.00
_cell.angle_gamma   90.00
#
_symmetry.space_group_name_H-M   'P 1'
#
loop_
_entity.id
_entity.type
_entity.pdbx_description
1 polymer ?
#
loop_
_entity_poly.entity_id
_entity_poly.type
_entity_poly.pdbx_seq_one_letter_code
_entity_poly.pdbx_strand_id
1 'polypeptide(L)'
;MAIALPTTKTTPTASLSTKTTLIYGPPKIGKSTFASMFPHAVFFECEPGLNELSVFKTPTHTWEDFLAACKLVAAGDHPFKTIVIDTLDNAFMMCSANVCAKHQIEYEGDLPHGKGWAFVKNEWHRVLTRLASLPYGLVLISHAVDKRIETRTGEYTKTQPSLPDRARHVVLGLVDMILFCDTVSHKDERGQTSVQRIIRSKPHPTYEAGDRTGRLPDTLPLDFAAFAKRFDEPAVDVATTSKKEVS
;
A
#
# COMPACT_ATOMS: atom_id res chain seq x y z
N MET A 1 -0.36 20.84 -23.15
CA MET A 1 -1.84 20.88 -23.34
C MET A 1 -2.40 22.00 -22.50
N ALA A 2 -3.33 22.80 -23.05
CA ALA A 2 -4.04 23.81 -22.25
C ALA A 2 -5.00 23.10 -21.27
N ILE A 3 -5.03 23.58 -20.02
CA ILE A 3 -5.95 23.09 -19.00
C ILE A 3 -7.34 23.64 -19.31
N ALA A 4 -8.35 22.76 -19.37
CA ALA A 4 -9.76 23.12 -19.54
C ALA A 4 -10.61 22.48 -18.44
N LEU A 5 -11.71 23.15 -18.06
CA LEU A 5 -12.66 22.55 -17.12
C LEU A 5 -13.52 21.50 -17.82
N PRO A 6 -13.76 20.32 -17.19
CA PRO A 6 -14.60 19.27 -17.78
C PRO A 6 -16.07 19.70 -17.83
N THR A 7 -16.76 19.30 -18.89
CA THR A 7 -18.20 19.52 -19.08
C THR A 7 -19.06 18.33 -18.69
N THR A 8 -18.42 17.16 -18.44
CA THR A 8 -19.09 15.91 -18.06
C THR A 8 -18.43 15.28 -16.84
N LYS A 9 -19.20 14.51 -16.05
CA LYS A 9 -18.68 13.75 -14.92
C LYS A 9 -17.84 12.57 -15.41
N THR A 10 -16.71 12.31 -14.76
CA THR A 10 -15.91 11.10 -14.99
C THR A 10 -16.59 9.89 -14.36
N THR A 11 -16.75 8.81 -15.10
CA THR A 11 -17.24 7.54 -14.57
C THR A 11 -16.11 6.83 -13.80
N PRO A 12 -16.35 6.35 -12.56
CA PRO A 12 -15.36 5.59 -11.82
C PRO A 12 -14.96 4.31 -12.56
N THR A 13 -13.65 4.07 -12.69
CA THR A 13 -13.15 2.85 -13.32
C THR A 13 -13.01 1.74 -12.29
N ALA A 14 -13.66 0.60 -12.54
CA ALA A 14 -13.57 -0.61 -11.74
C ALA A 14 -12.43 -1.52 -12.26
N SER A 15 -11.19 -1.04 -12.21
CA SER A 15 -10.02 -1.82 -12.65
C SER A 15 -8.89 -1.70 -11.64
N LEU A 16 -8.34 -2.82 -11.22
CA LEU A 16 -7.15 -2.86 -10.36
C LEU A 16 -5.93 -2.18 -11.02
N SER A 17 -5.87 -2.17 -12.36
CA SER A 17 -4.81 -1.49 -13.11
C SER A 17 -4.85 0.04 -13.04
N THR A 18 -5.82 0.61 -12.32
CA THR A 18 -5.96 2.06 -12.13
C THR A 18 -6.01 2.44 -10.65
N LYS A 19 -5.78 1.50 -9.75
CA LYS A 19 -5.88 1.71 -8.29
C LYS A 19 -4.52 1.71 -7.63
N THR A 20 -4.38 2.56 -6.63
CA THR A 20 -3.23 2.54 -5.72
C THR A 20 -3.59 1.75 -4.47
N THR A 21 -2.84 0.68 -4.19
CA THR A 21 -3.12 -0.27 -3.11
C THR A 21 -1.91 -0.38 -2.19
N LEU A 22 -2.10 -0.16 -0.90
CA LEU A 22 -1.12 -0.52 0.12
C LEU A 22 -1.46 -1.90 0.68
N ILE A 23 -0.49 -2.81 0.66
CA ILE A 23 -0.57 -4.16 1.24
C ILE A 23 0.48 -4.25 2.34
N TYR A 24 0.07 -4.47 3.58
CA TYR A 24 1.02 -4.60 4.67
C TYR A 24 0.66 -5.75 5.61
N GLY A 25 1.62 -6.22 6.39
CA GLY A 25 1.41 -7.32 7.32
C GLY A 25 2.72 -7.97 7.75
N PRO A 26 2.67 -9.01 8.58
CA PRO A 26 3.85 -9.73 9.07
C PRO A 26 4.74 -10.24 7.93
N PRO A 27 6.04 -10.44 8.18
CA PRO A 27 6.93 -11.10 7.23
C PRO A 27 6.41 -12.49 6.85
N LYS A 28 6.61 -12.90 5.58
CA LYS A 28 6.29 -14.24 5.06
C LYS A 28 4.80 -14.62 5.07
N ILE A 29 3.88 -13.69 5.31
CA ILE A 29 2.44 -13.97 5.27
C ILE A 29 1.91 -14.22 3.84
N GLY A 30 2.65 -13.79 2.79
CA GLY A 30 2.27 -13.98 1.38
C GLY A 30 1.97 -12.70 0.62
N LYS A 31 2.42 -11.52 1.10
CA LYS A 31 2.18 -10.22 0.46
C LYS A 31 2.69 -10.16 -0.99
N SER A 32 3.96 -10.53 -1.21
CA SER A 32 4.57 -10.50 -2.56
C SER A 32 3.93 -11.50 -3.50
N THR A 33 3.58 -12.71 -3.00
CA THR A 33 2.81 -13.70 -3.77
C THR A 33 1.44 -13.17 -4.18
N PHE A 34 0.73 -12.52 -3.27
CA PHE A 34 -0.55 -11.88 -3.57
C PHE A 34 -0.40 -10.75 -4.59
N ALA A 35 0.61 -9.90 -4.43
CA ALA A 35 0.89 -8.79 -5.33
C ALA A 35 1.31 -9.25 -6.74
N SER A 36 1.97 -10.42 -6.86
CA SER A 36 2.39 -10.96 -8.16
C SER A 36 1.23 -11.34 -9.08
N MET A 37 0.06 -11.53 -8.53
CA MET A 37 -1.17 -11.87 -9.27
C MET A 37 -1.90 -10.63 -9.83
N PHE A 38 -1.46 -9.41 -9.51
CA PHE A 38 -2.04 -8.21 -10.12
C PHE A 38 -1.75 -8.18 -11.63
N PRO A 39 -2.63 -7.55 -12.45
CA PRO A 39 -2.53 -7.58 -13.89
C PRO A 39 -1.17 -7.08 -14.40
N HIS A 40 -0.43 -7.93 -15.12
CA HIS A 40 0.86 -7.60 -15.74
C HIS A 40 1.82 -6.84 -14.82
N ALA A 41 2.05 -7.37 -13.62
CA ALA A 41 2.85 -6.74 -12.60
C ALA A 41 4.35 -6.72 -12.94
N VAL A 42 5.01 -5.59 -12.68
CA VAL A 42 6.47 -5.46 -12.61
C VAL A 42 6.88 -5.00 -11.22
N PHE A 43 7.87 -5.66 -10.65
CA PHE A 43 8.36 -5.37 -9.29
C PHE A 43 9.59 -4.46 -9.32
N PHE A 44 9.58 -3.42 -8.51
CA PHE A 44 10.77 -2.72 -8.07
C PHE A 44 11.26 -3.45 -6.81
N GLU A 45 12.28 -4.29 -6.99
CA GLU A 45 12.83 -5.12 -5.92
C GLU A 45 13.77 -4.27 -5.05
N CYS A 46 13.21 -3.71 -3.97
CA CYS A 46 13.94 -2.87 -3.03
C CYS A 46 14.60 -3.68 -1.90
N GLU A 47 14.25 -4.96 -1.77
CA GLU A 47 14.88 -5.92 -0.85
C GLU A 47 14.93 -7.32 -1.47
N PRO A 48 15.89 -8.17 -1.09
CA PRO A 48 15.88 -9.56 -1.50
C PRO A 48 14.66 -10.30 -0.96
N GLY A 49 13.94 -11.05 -1.79
CA GLY A 49 12.76 -11.80 -1.33
C GLY A 49 11.91 -12.40 -2.45
N LEU A 50 12.20 -12.06 -3.71
CA LEU A 50 11.41 -12.49 -4.87
C LEU A 50 11.99 -13.72 -5.60
N ASN A 51 13.00 -14.40 -5.05
CA ASN A 51 13.71 -15.47 -5.75
C ASN A 51 12.85 -16.72 -6.01
N GLU A 52 11.83 -16.95 -5.17
CA GLU A 52 10.89 -18.08 -5.30
C GLU A 52 9.65 -17.73 -6.13
N LEU A 53 9.59 -16.50 -6.67
CA LEU A 53 8.45 -16.05 -7.48
C LEU A 53 8.87 -15.84 -8.94
N SER A 54 8.09 -16.39 -9.86
CA SER A 54 8.24 -16.12 -11.29
C SER A 54 7.57 -14.79 -11.65
N VAL A 55 8.32 -13.70 -11.56
CA VAL A 55 7.85 -12.32 -11.74
C VAL A 55 8.79 -11.50 -12.60
N PHE A 56 8.27 -10.47 -13.26
CA PHE A 56 9.12 -9.43 -13.84
C PHE A 56 9.61 -8.52 -12.70
N LYS A 57 10.92 -8.41 -12.53
CA LYS A 57 11.52 -7.58 -11.48
C LYS A 57 12.68 -6.75 -11.98
N THR A 58 12.80 -5.56 -11.44
CA THR A 58 13.93 -4.64 -11.65
C THR A 58 14.59 -4.42 -10.29
N PRO A 59 15.87 -4.81 -10.12
CA PRO A 59 16.61 -4.51 -8.90
C PRO A 59 16.71 -3.00 -8.69
N THR A 60 16.38 -2.54 -7.50
CA THR A 60 16.47 -1.13 -7.09
C THR A 60 17.18 -1.06 -5.74
N HIS A 61 18.52 -1.01 -5.78
CA HIS A 61 19.35 -1.05 -4.59
C HIS A 61 19.72 0.34 -4.06
N THR A 62 19.52 1.37 -4.88
CA THR A 62 19.75 2.77 -4.53
C THR A 62 18.52 3.61 -4.90
N TRP A 63 18.45 4.84 -4.35
CA TRP A 63 17.39 5.78 -4.74
C TRP A 63 17.49 6.22 -6.20
N GLU A 64 18.71 6.27 -6.72
CA GLU A 64 18.99 6.54 -8.14
C GLU A 64 18.42 5.44 -9.03
N ASP A 65 18.62 4.16 -8.69
CA ASP A 65 18.03 3.03 -9.41
C ASP A 65 16.50 3.09 -9.38
N PHE A 66 15.94 3.40 -8.20
CA PHE A 66 14.50 3.57 -8.04
C PHE A 66 13.96 4.69 -8.95
N LEU A 67 14.62 5.84 -8.98
CA LEU A 67 14.25 6.96 -9.86
C LEU A 67 14.43 6.61 -11.36
N ALA A 68 15.45 5.82 -11.71
CA ALA A 68 15.63 5.33 -13.07
C ALA A 68 14.50 4.40 -13.48
N ALA A 69 14.11 3.44 -12.62
CA ALA A 69 12.95 2.58 -12.85
C ALA A 69 11.64 3.39 -12.99
N CYS A 70 11.44 4.42 -12.15
CA CYS A 70 10.30 5.34 -12.29
C CYS A 70 10.28 6.05 -13.66
N LYS A 71 11.43 6.44 -14.19
CA LYS A 71 11.52 7.07 -15.53
C LYS A 71 11.14 6.09 -16.64
N LEU A 72 11.61 4.84 -16.55
CA LEU A 72 11.27 3.79 -17.52
C LEU A 72 9.77 3.52 -17.58
N VAL A 73 9.09 3.36 -16.44
CA VAL A 73 7.64 3.16 -16.43
C VAL A 73 6.88 4.41 -16.86
N ALA A 74 7.39 5.60 -16.55
CA ALA A 74 6.77 6.85 -16.99
C ALA A 74 6.90 7.12 -18.50
N ALA A 75 7.89 6.51 -19.15
CA ALA A 75 8.05 6.58 -20.62
C ALA A 75 6.95 5.81 -21.35
N GLY A 76 6.38 4.76 -20.75
CA GLY A 76 5.23 4.03 -21.28
C GLY A 76 5.54 3.00 -22.35
N ASP A 77 6.80 2.77 -22.69
CA ASP A 77 7.23 1.77 -23.68
C ASP A 77 7.42 0.39 -23.02
N HIS A 78 6.32 -0.16 -22.49
CA HIS A 78 6.32 -1.45 -21.82
C HIS A 78 4.90 -2.05 -21.73
N PRO A 79 4.75 -3.39 -21.58
CA PRO A 79 3.45 -4.07 -21.52
C PRO A 79 2.82 -4.06 -20.12
N PHE A 80 3.50 -3.57 -19.09
CA PHE A 80 3.05 -3.67 -17.70
C PHE A 80 1.82 -2.81 -17.42
N LYS A 81 0.96 -3.33 -16.55
CA LYS A 81 -0.27 -2.65 -16.10
C LYS A 81 -0.25 -2.31 -14.62
N THR A 82 0.64 -2.93 -13.85
CA THR A 82 0.79 -2.72 -12.41
C THR A 82 2.26 -2.59 -12.05
N ILE A 83 2.58 -1.57 -11.27
CA ILE A 83 3.90 -1.35 -10.66
C ILE A 83 3.81 -1.81 -9.22
N VAL A 84 4.69 -2.70 -8.78
CA VAL A 84 4.76 -3.19 -7.39
C VAL A 84 6.06 -2.70 -6.78
N ILE A 85 6.00 -2.05 -5.62
CA ILE A 85 7.18 -1.66 -4.84
C ILE A 85 7.30 -2.61 -3.65
N ASP A 86 8.37 -3.41 -3.62
CA ASP A 86 8.61 -4.44 -2.59
C ASP A 86 10.04 -4.30 -2.01
N THR A 87 10.21 -3.65 -0.85
CA THR A 87 9.21 -3.01 0.00
C THR A 87 9.36 -1.48 0.03
N LEU A 88 8.27 -0.81 0.44
CA LEU A 88 8.28 0.64 0.68
C LEU A 88 9.23 1.06 1.79
N ASP A 89 9.40 0.19 2.78
CA ASP A 89 10.27 0.42 3.94
C ASP A 89 11.69 0.68 3.47
N ASN A 90 12.23 -0.21 2.62
CA ASN A 90 13.55 -0.07 2.05
C ASN A 90 13.63 1.07 1.03
N ALA A 91 12.60 1.26 0.20
CA ALA A 91 12.53 2.41 -0.71
C ALA A 91 12.61 3.74 0.06
N PHE A 92 11.95 3.85 1.22
CA PHE A 92 12.03 5.05 2.06
C PHE A 92 13.43 5.23 2.67
N MET A 93 14.06 4.17 3.14
CA MET A 93 15.44 4.24 3.65
C MET A 93 16.41 4.73 2.58
N MET A 94 16.31 4.22 1.35
CA MET A 94 17.11 4.68 0.21
C MET A 94 16.85 6.16 -0.11
N CYS A 95 15.58 6.59 -0.08
CA CYS A 95 15.21 7.99 -0.26
C CYS A 95 15.85 8.88 0.79
N SER A 96 15.75 8.51 2.06
CA SER A 96 16.33 9.25 3.17
C SER A 96 17.84 9.35 3.06
N ALA A 97 18.53 8.24 2.84
CA ALA A 97 19.99 8.20 2.68
C ALA A 97 20.46 9.10 1.51
N ASN A 98 19.77 9.05 0.37
CA ASN A 98 20.09 9.89 -0.80
C ASN A 98 19.91 11.39 -0.51
N VAL A 99 18.83 11.76 0.18
CA VAL A 99 18.57 13.16 0.55
C VAL A 99 19.63 13.64 1.56
N CYS A 100 19.97 12.83 2.56
CA CYS A 100 21.02 13.15 3.53
C CYS A 100 22.37 13.36 2.83
N ALA A 101 22.75 12.46 1.93
CA ALA A 101 23.98 12.59 1.15
C ALA A 101 24.02 13.87 0.31
N LYS A 102 22.92 14.23 -0.36
CA LYS A 102 22.80 15.47 -1.15
C LYS A 102 22.98 16.75 -0.32
N HIS A 103 22.56 16.70 0.94
CA HIS A 103 22.66 17.82 1.87
C HIS A 103 23.90 17.77 2.77
N GLN A 104 24.78 16.76 2.58
CA GLN A 104 26.01 16.55 3.34
C GLN A 104 25.74 16.44 4.85
N ILE A 105 24.69 15.70 5.23
CA ILE A 105 24.31 15.39 6.61
C ILE A 105 24.32 13.88 6.82
N GLU A 106 24.56 13.41 8.05
CA GLU A 106 24.58 11.99 8.38
C GLU A 106 23.17 11.41 8.54
N TYR A 107 22.26 12.19 9.15
CA TYR A 107 20.85 11.82 9.32
C TYR A 107 19.94 13.05 9.30
N GLU A 108 18.64 12.83 9.20
CA GLU A 108 17.64 13.90 8.98
C GLU A 108 17.56 14.93 10.13
N GLY A 109 18.00 14.53 11.34
CA GLY A 109 18.01 15.38 12.53
C GLY A 109 19.12 16.42 12.57
N ASP A 110 20.18 16.30 11.75
CA ASP A 110 21.35 17.16 11.79
C ASP A 110 21.06 18.62 11.39
N LEU A 111 20.01 18.83 10.61
CA LEU A 111 19.61 20.17 10.24
C LEU A 111 18.65 20.78 11.28
N PRO A 112 18.85 22.05 11.68
CA PRO A 112 18.03 22.73 12.68
C PRO A 112 16.56 22.83 12.21
N HIS A 113 15.64 22.86 13.19
CA HIS A 113 14.21 23.02 12.98
C HIS A 113 13.54 21.95 12.12
N GLY A 114 14.13 20.73 12.06
CA GLY A 114 13.58 19.59 11.32
C GLY A 114 13.62 19.73 9.80
N LYS A 115 14.51 20.60 9.25
CA LYS A 115 14.66 20.81 7.81
C LYS A 115 15.04 19.53 7.06
N GLY A 116 15.91 18.69 7.60
CA GLY A 116 16.30 17.42 6.96
C GLY A 116 15.09 16.50 6.77
N TRP A 117 14.27 16.36 7.80
CA TRP A 117 13.01 15.62 7.71
C TRP A 117 12.03 16.18 6.68
N ALA A 118 12.00 17.51 6.53
CA ALA A 118 11.18 18.16 5.51
C ALA A 118 11.67 17.85 4.09
N PHE A 119 12.98 17.84 3.87
CA PHE A 119 13.57 17.49 2.58
C PHE A 119 13.27 16.05 2.18
N VAL A 120 13.45 15.08 3.09
CA VAL A 120 13.13 13.68 2.85
C VAL A 120 11.63 13.51 2.56
N LYS A 121 10.75 14.10 3.37
CA LYS A 121 9.31 14.05 3.16
C LYS A 121 8.91 14.64 1.80
N ASN A 122 9.50 15.75 1.38
CA ASN A 122 9.17 16.40 0.12
C ASN A 122 9.59 15.53 -1.07
N GLU A 123 10.80 14.94 -1.04
CA GLU A 123 11.27 14.04 -2.08
C GLU A 123 10.39 12.79 -2.17
N TRP A 124 10.10 12.15 -1.03
CA TRP A 124 9.21 11.01 -0.93
C TRP A 124 7.82 11.30 -1.50
N HIS A 125 7.20 12.38 -1.05
CA HIS A 125 5.88 12.81 -1.52
C HIS A 125 5.88 13.08 -3.03
N ARG A 126 6.90 13.82 -3.53
CA ARG A 126 7.03 14.15 -4.95
C ARG A 126 7.08 12.91 -5.83
N VAL A 127 7.89 11.92 -5.45
CA VAL A 127 8.11 10.71 -6.25
C VAL A 127 6.88 9.81 -6.21
N LEU A 128 6.32 9.55 -5.03
CA LEU A 128 5.14 8.68 -4.92
C LEU A 128 3.89 9.29 -5.58
N THR A 129 3.68 10.61 -5.43
CA THR A 129 2.56 11.29 -6.09
C THR A 129 2.69 11.18 -7.62
N ARG A 130 3.91 11.32 -8.15
CA ARG A 130 4.13 11.18 -9.58
C ARG A 130 3.86 9.74 -10.06
N LEU A 131 4.32 8.72 -9.32
CA LEU A 131 4.01 7.32 -9.63
C LEU A 131 2.51 7.04 -9.59
N ALA A 132 1.81 7.49 -8.53
CA ALA A 132 0.38 7.31 -8.39
C ALA A 132 -0.46 8.03 -9.45
N SER A 133 0.13 9.03 -10.13
CA SER A 133 -0.51 9.77 -11.24
C SER A 133 -0.31 9.11 -12.61
N LEU A 134 0.49 8.06 -12.70
CA LEU A 134 0.67 7.30 -13.94
C LEU A 134 -0.58 6.46 -14.24
N PRO A 135 -0.84 6.12 -15.51
CA PRO A 135 -2.02 5.34 -15.90
C PRO A 135 -1.86 3.83 -15.63
N TYR A 136 -1.28 3.47 -14.49
CA TYR A 136 -1.02 2.10 -14.06
C TYR A 136 -1.54 1.87 -12.65
N GLY A 137 -1.86 0.61 -12.31
CA GLY A 137 -2.03 0.20 -10.93
C GLY A 137 -0.71 0.36 -10.16
N LEU A 138 -0.80 0.81 -8.92
CA LEU A 138 0.37 0.94 -8.04
C LEU A 138 0.12 0.12 -6.77
N VAL A 139 0.94 -0.91 -6.56
CA VAL A 139 0.90 -1.75 -5.37
C VAL A 139 2.13 -1.46 -4.52
N LEU A 140 1.87 -1.08 -3.29
CA LEU A 140 2.88 -0.68 -2.31
C LEU A 140 2.91 -1.74 -1.21
N ILE A 141 4.04 -2.44 -1.03
CA ILE A 141 4.18 -3.47 0.00
C ILE A 141 4.98 -2.91 1.18
N SER A 142 4.49 -3.12 2.41
CA SER A 142 5.18 -2.74 3.64
C SER A 142 5.10 -3.86 4.69
N HIS A 143 6.01 -3.85 5.65
CA HIS A 143 5.91 -4.68 6.85
C HIS A 143 4.89 -4.10 7.83
N ALA A 144 4.54 -4.88 8.85
CA ALA A 144 3.70 -4.44 9.95
C ALA A 144 4.55 -4.16 11.20
N VAL A 145 4.12 -3.17 11.96
CA VAL A 145 4.64 -2.87 13.30
C VAL A 145 3.49 -2.57 14.25
N ASP A 146 3.60 -3.05 15.48
CA ASP A 146 2.68 -2.72 16.55
C ASP A 146 3.15 -1.46 17.26
N LYS A 147 2.27 -0.46 17.32
CA LYS A 147 2.50 0.82 18.00
C LYS A 147 1.53 0.97 19.16
N ARG A 148 2.08 1.22 20.34
CA ARG A 148 1.29 1.57 21.52
C ARG A 148 0.78 3.00 21.38
N ILE A 149 -0.52 3.17 21.53
CA ILE A 149 -1.23 4.44 21.46
C ILE A 149 -1.78 4.76 22.85
N GLU A 150 -1.31 5.85 23.42
CA GLU A 150 -1.82 6.39 24.69
C GLU A 150 -2.95 7.36 24.41
N THR A 151 -4.04 7.22 25.16
CA THR A 151 -5.21 8.10 25.10
C THR A 151 -5.54 8.60 26.52
N ARG A 152 -6.44 9.54 26.63
CA ARG A 152 -6.90 10.04 27.94
C ARG A 152 -7.61 8.97 28.78
N THR A 153 -8.15 7.93 28.15
CA THR A 153 -8.97 6.90 28.81
C THR A 153 -8.26 5.56 28.94
N GLY A 154 -7.01 5.45 28.48
CA GLY A 154 -6.24 4.21 28.50
C GLY A 154 -5.28 4.11 27.33
N GLU A 155 -4.74 2.94 27.13
CA GLU A 155 -3.81 2.64 26.05
C GLU A 155 -4.28 1.42 25.27
N TYR A 156 -3.91 1.37 23.99
CA TYR A 156 -4.15 0.22 23.13
C TYR A 156 -3.00 0.06 22.13
N THR A 157 -2.87 -1.14 21.58
CA THR A 157 -1.91 -1.41 20.50
C THR A 157 -2.60 -1.29 19.15
N LYS A 158 -1.95 -0.60 18.21
CA LYS A 158 -2.39 -0.47 16.82
C LYS A 158 -1.35 -1.03 15.88
N THR A 159 -1.73 -2.03 15.09
CA THR A 159 -0.91 -2.57 14.01
C THR A 159 -0.99 -1.66 12.79
N GLN A 160 0.15 -1.23 12.27
CA GLN A 160 0.24 -0.27 11.17
C GLN A 160 1.44 -0.59 10.26
N PRO A 161 1.51 -0.02 9.03
CA PRO A 161 2.72 -0.12 8.19
C PRO A 161 3.95 0.38 8.93
N SER A 162 5.08 -0.31 8.80
CA SER A 162 6.31 -0.03 9.56
C SER A 162 7.05 1.25 9.16
N LEU A 163 6.56 1.94 8.14
CA LEU A 163 7.08 3.24 7.72
C LEU A 163 7.08 4.28 8.86
N PRO A 164 8.09 5.15 8.96
CA PRO A 164 8.05 6.32 9.83
C PRO A 164 6.79 7.18 9.62
N ASP A 165 6.27 7.78 10.68
CA ASP A 165 4.98 8.49 10.66
C ASP A 165 4.82 9.47 9.49
N ARG A 166 5.87 10.25 9.19
CA ARG A 166 5.85 11.23 8.10
C ARG A 166 5.75 10.59 6.71
N ALA A 167 6.44 9.46 6.51
CA ALA A 167 6.37 8.69 5.26
C ALA A 167 5.03 7.97 5.13
N ARG A 168 4.56 7.37 6.22
CA ARG A 168 3.28 6.66 6.27
C ARG A 168 2.10 7.56 5.94
N HIS A 169 2.04 8.78 6.50
CA HIS A 169 0.96 9.72 6.20
C HIS A 169 0.88 10.08 4.72
N VAL A 170 2.01 10.19 4.02
CA VAL A 170 2.02 10.41 2.57
C VAL A 170 1.38 9.23 1.85
N VAL A 171 1.78 8.00 2.20
CA VAL A 171 1.25 6.78 1.57
C VAL A 171 -0.24 6.62 1.82
N LEU A 172 -0.68 6.72 3.09
CA LEU A 172 -2.10 6.57 3.46
C LEU A 172 -3.00 7.59 2.75
N GLY A 173 -2.49 8.80 2.49
CA GLY A 173 -3.22 9.83 1.75
C GLY A 173 -3.37 9.55 0.25
N LEU A 174 -2.43 8.80 -0.35
CA LEU A 174 -2.38 8.52 -1.78
C LEU A 174 -3.20 7.29 -2.19
N VAL A 175 -3.29 6.28 -1.32
CA VAL A 175 -3.85 4.98 -1.70
C VAL A 175 -5.38 4.95 -1.71
N ASP A 176 -5.93 4.16 -2.63
CA ASP A 176 -7.37 3.88 -2.70
C ASP A 176 -7.77 2.76 -1.73
N MET A 177 -6.86 1.80 -1.50
CA MET A 177 -7.09 0.66 -0.62
C MET A 177 -5.89 0.45 0.32
N ILE A 178 -6.18 0.18 1.59
CA ILE A 178 -5.23 -0.22 2.61
C ILE A 178 -5.63 -1.61 3.06
N LEU A 179 -4.83 -2.60 2.71
CA LEU A 179 -5.09 -4.02 2.94
C LEU A 179 -4.13 -4.54 4.01
N PHE A 180 -4.66 -4.85 5.18
CA PHE A 180 -3.91 -5.49 6.26
C PHE A 180 -3.99 -7.00 6.13
N CYS A 181 -2.86 -7.63 5.82
CA CYS A 181 -2.70 -9.09 5.81
C CYS A 181 -2.49 -9.59 7.23
N ASP A 182 -3.40 -10.46 7.70
CA ASP A 182 -3.46 -10.95 9.07
C ASP A 182 -3.74 -12.46 9.09
N THR A 183 -3.70 -13.06 10.26
CA THR A 183 -4.07 -14.45 10.50
C THR A 183 -5.17 -14.54 11.54
N VAL A 184 -6.13 -15.44 11.31
CA VAL A 184 -7.19 -15.78 12.27
C VAL A 184 -7.13 -17.27 12.60
N SER A 185 -7.19 -17.58 13.87
CA SER A 185 -7.26 -18.96 14.36
C SER A 185 -8.72 -19.35 14.60
N HIS A 186 -9.13 -20.47 14.03
CA HIS A 186 -10.43 -21.09 14.26
C HIS A 186 -10.23 -22.42 14.98
N LYS A 187 -11.04 -22.65 16.02
CA LYS A 187 -11.15 -23.96 16.64
C LYS A 187 -12.41 -24.63 16.11
N ASP A 188 -12.27 -25.85 15.61
CA ASP A 188 -13.42 -26.67 15.24
C ASP A 188 -14.08 -27.29 16.47
N GLU A 189 -15.23 -28.00 16.27
CA GLU A 189 -15.96 -28.68 17.31
C GLU A 189 -15.16 -29.79 18.01
N ARG A 190 -14.08 -30.25 17.39
CA ARG A 190 -13.16 -31.28 17.93
C ARG A 190 -11.97 -30.66 18.67
N GLY A 191 -11.92 -29.29 18.81
CA GLY A 191 -10.84 -28.55 19.45
C GLY A 191 -9.59 -28.42 18.62
N GLN A 192 -9.59 -28.82 17.33
CA GLN A 192 -8.46 -28.67 16.45
C GLN A 192 -8.37 -27.21 15.98
N THR A 193 -7.17 -26.60 16.14
CA THR A 193 -6.93 -25.23 15.72
C THR A 193 -6.46 -25.19 14.26
N SER A 194 -7.17 -24.46 13.42
CA SER A 194 -6.75 -24.10 12.06
C SER A 194 -6.40 -22.62 12.00
N VAL A 195 -5.39 -22.24 11.21
CA VAL A 195 -4.97 -20.85 11.00
C VAL A 195 -5.26 -20.48 9.55
N GLN A 196 -6.04 -19.42 9.36
CA GLN A 196 -6.37 -18.89 8.06
C GLN A 196 -5.69 -17.53 7.87
N ARG A 197 -5.09 -17.31 6.69
CA ARG A 197 -4.58 -16.00 6.28
C ARG A 197 -5.71 -15.19 5.67
N ILE A 198 -5.85 -13.94 6.11
CA ILE A 198 -6.93 -13.05 5.71
C ILE A 198 -6.39 -11.67 5.31
N ILE A 199 -7.24 -10.91 4.63
CA ILE A 199 -7.09 -9.47 4.38
C ILE A 199 -8.18 -8.75 5.15
N ARG A 200 -7.81 -7.71 5.91
CA ARG A 200 -8.72 -6.74 6.51
C ARG A 200 -8.71 -5.47 5.68
N SER A 201 -9.87 -4.97 5.30
CA SER A 201 -10.02 -3.87 4.37
C SER A 201 -10.82 -2.67 4.91
N LYS A 202 -11.37 -2.76 6.11
CA LYS A 202 -12.14 -1.67 6.73
C LYS A 202 -11.44 -1.10 7.96
N PRO A 203 -11.62 0.20 8.25
CA PRO A 203 -10.99 0.87 9.40
C PRO A 203 -11.33 0.18 10.71
N HIS A 204 -10.33 0.07 11.59
CA HIS A 204 -10.50 -0.48 12.93
C HIS A 204 -9.56 0.22 13.92
N PRO A 205 -9.93 0.35 15.22
CA PRO A 205 -9.06 0.99 16.20
C PRO A 205 -7.68 0.33 16.35
N THR A 206 -7.60 -0.99 16.24
CA THR A 206 -6.38 -1.78 16.51
C THR A 206 -5.52 -2.06 15.26
N TYR A 207 -5.94 -1.67 14.08
CA TYR A 207 -5.12 -1.77 12.87
C TYR A 207 -5.48 -0.68 11.86
N GLU A 208 -4.57 -0.46 10.89
CA GLU A 208 -4.79 0.46 9.78
C GLU A 208 -5.37 -0.29 8.59
N ALA A 209 -6.57 0.05 8.15
CA ALA A 209 -7.17 -0.50 6.92
C ALA A 209 -8.16 0.51 6.33
N GLY A 210 -8.48 0.36 5.05
CA GLY A 210 -9.43 1.25 4.39
C GLY A 210 -9.67 0.87 2.94
N ASP A 211 -10.88 1.12 2.47
CA ASP A 211 -11.28 0.91 1.09
C ASP A 211 -12.13 2.07 0.60
N ARG A 212 -11.51 2.97 -0.17
CA ARG A 212 -12.18 4.11 -0.81
C ARG A 212 -13.11 3.67 -1.93
N THR A 213 -12.89 2.47 -2.48
CA THR A 213 -13.71 1.97 -3.61
C THR A 213 -15.10 1.50 -3.17
N GLY A 214 -15.28 1.18 -1.89
CA GLY A 214 -16.53 0.65 -1.33
C GLY A 214 -16.87 -0.77 -1.80
N ARG A 215 -15.93 -1.48 -2.42
CA ARG A 215 -16.18 -2.79 -3.06
C ARG A 215 -15.85 -3.98 -2.17
N LEU A 216 -14.94 -3.80 -1.21
CA LEU A 216 -14.44 -4.88 -0.39
C LEU A 216 -15.29 -5.04 0.88
N PRO A 217 -15.55 -6.28 1.36
CA PRO A 217 -16.11 -6.53 2.68
C PRO A 217 -15.03 -6.31 3.75
N ASP A 218 -15.39 -6.36 5.02
CA ASP A 218 -14.47 -6.15 6.15
C ASP A 218 -13.28 -7.10 6.14
N THR A 219 -13.53 -8.35 5.76
CA THR A 219 -12.54 -9.42 5.74
C THR A 219 -12.69 -10.29 4.51
N LEU A 220 -11.55 -10.70 3.93
CA LEU A 220 -11.42 -11.60 2.79
C LEU A 220 -10.33 -12.64 3.07
N PRO A 221 -10.37 -13.84 2.49
CA PRO A 221 -9.20 -14.70 2.43
C PRO A 221 -8.00 -13.98 1.77
N LEU A 222 -6.78 -14.27 2.20
CA LEU A 222 -5.56 -13.82 1.50
C LEU A 222 -5.36 -14.69 0.24
N ASP A 223 -6.26 -14.52 -0.70
CA ASP A 223 -6.34 -15.20 -1.99
C ASP A 223 -6.70 -14.17 -3.07
N PHE A 224 -5.89 -14.10 -4.13
CA PHE A 224 -6.09 -13.07 -5.15
C PHE A 224 -7.35 -13.30 -5.99
N ALA A 225 -7.72 -14.56 -6.25
CA ALA A 225 -8.92 -14.85 -7.06
C ALA A 225 -10.19 -14.43 -6.31
N ALA A 226 -10.27 -14.70 -5.00
CA ALA A 226 -11.36 -14.24 -4.15
C ALA A 226 -11.42 -12.70 -4.06
N PHE A 227 -10.26 -12.05 -3.92
CA PHE A 227 -10.15 -10.59 -3.90
C PHE A 227 -10.59 -9.95 -5.21
N ALA A 228 -10.07 -10.41 -6.35
CA ALA A 228 -10.38 -9.89 -7.67
C ALA A 228 -11.87 -10.07 -8.01
N LYS A 229 -12.40 -11.28 -7.76
CA LYS A 229 -13.84 -11.55 -7.94
C LYS A 229 -14.69 -10.55 -7.16
N ARG A 230 -14.38 -10.34 -5.88
CA ARG A 230 -15.14 -9.40 -5.04
C ARG A 230 -14.98 -7.95 -5.47
N PHE A 231 -13.78 -7.58 -5.93
CA PHE A 231 -13.52 -6.22 -6.42
C PHE A 231 -14.28 -5.91 -7.72
N ASP A 232 -14.47 -6.90 -8.60
CA ASP A 232 -15.19 -6.75 -9.87
C ASP A 232 -16.72 -6.70 -9.68
N GLU A 233 -17.25 -7.21 -8.56
CA GLU A 233 -18.65 -7.07 -8.21
C GLU A 233 -19.02 -5.60 -7.92
N PRO A 234 -20.28 -5.20 -8.16
CA PRO A 234 -20.75 -3.84 -7.82
C PRO A 234 -20.52 -3.53 -6.34
N ALA A 235 -20.23 -2.27 -6.03
CA ALA A 235 -20.20 -1.81 -4.64
C ALA A 235 -21.55 -2.10 -3.97
N VAL A 236 -21.52 -2.59 -2.74
CA VAL A 236 -22.74 -2.80 -1.96
C VAL A 236 -23.26 -1.42 -1.52
N ASP A 237 -24.43 -1.04 -1.97
CA ASP A 237 -25.10 0.18 -1.49
C ASP A 237 -25.41 0.04 0.01
N VAL A 238 -24.61 0.68 0.85
CA VAL A 238 -24.78 0.70 2.32
C VAL A 238 -26.08 1.43 2.73
N ALA A 239 -26.78 2.08 1.79
CA ALA A 239 -28.00 2.84 2.06
C ALA A 239 -29.24 1.99 2.38
N THR A 240 -29.20 0.65 2.19
CA THR A 240 -30.40 -0.18 2.29
C THR A 240 -30.51 -0.99 3.59
N THR A 241 -29.47 -1.03 4.43
CA THR A 241 -29.45 -1.89 5.63
C THR A 241 -29.95 -1.20 6.91
N SER A 242 -30.11 0.13 6.92
CA SER A 242 -30.51 0.86 8.14
C SER A 242 -32.02 1.06 8.32
N LYS A 243 -32.88 0.40 7.53
CA LYS A 243 -34.35 0.52 7.61
C LYS A 243 -35.10 -0.72 8.09
N LYS A 244 -34.44 -1.75 8.62
CA LYS A 244 -35.12 -2.99 9.03
C LYS A 244 -35.06 -3.34 10.53
N GLU A 245 -34.58 -2.45 11.39
CA GLU A 245 -34.60 -2.68 12.84
C GLU A 245 -35.21 -1.51 13.61
N VAL A 246 -36.41 -1.06 13.24
CA VAL A 246 -37.34 -0.36 14.12
C VAL A 246 -38.73 -0.67 13.63
N SER A 247 -39.29 -1.76 14.09
CA SER A 247 -40.74 -2.03 14.14
C SER A 247 -40.99 -3.00 15.28
#